data_cc1cda2d0828b39d901369740749ff4f
#
_entry.id   cc1cda2d0828b39d901369740749ff4f
#
_cell.length_a   1.000
_cell.length_b   1.000
_cell.length_c   1.000
_cell.angle_alpha   90.00
_cell.angle_beta   90.00
_cell.angle_gamma   90.00
#
_symmetry.space_group_name_H-M   'P 1'
#
loop_
_entity.id
_entity.type
_entity.pdbx_description
1 polymer ?
#
loop_
_entity_poly.entity_id
_entity_poly.type
_entity_poly.pdbx_seq_one_letter_code
_entity_poly.pdbx_strand_id
1 'polypeptide(L)'
;MVDIEASWKQHLEREFTKPYFTQLTESVRNEYRNGLCFPPGKLVFNAFNLCPFDKVKVVILGQDPYHEQGQAMGLSFSVPEGIMLPPSLQNIYKEIQNDLGKPIPTSGDLTRWAKQGVLLLNATLTVRAHIANSHQTLGWANFTDAAIEALNAHREHIVFMLWGGFARSKKRLIDANRHCIIESVHPSPLSANRGGWFGQHQFSRCNAYLKQRGLDEIDW
;
A
#
# COMPACT_ATOMS: atom_id res chain seq x y z
N MET A 1 -6.37 6.42 -21.74
CA MET A 1 -5.65 5.17 -21.46
C MET A 1 -5.14 5.27 -20.03
N VAL A 2 -5.20 4.19 -19.25
CA VAL A 2 -4.65 4.17 -17.88
C VAL A 2 -3.13 4.16 -17.98
N ASP A 3 -2.46 5.08 -17.27
CA ASP A 3 -1.01 5.17 -17.19
C ASP A 3 -0.54 4.35 -15.97
N ILE A 4 -0.26 3.08 -16.22
CA ILE A 4 0.22 2.11 -15.23
C ILE A 4 1.38 1.33 -15.85
N GLU A 5 2.34 0.93 -15.01
CA GLU A 5 3.54 0.20 -15.43
C GLU A 5 3.18 -1.07 -16.25
N ALA A 6 3.99 -1.40 -17.26
CA ALA A 6 3.67 -2.36 -18.31
C ALA A 6 3.36 -3.77 -17.79
N SER A 7 4.12 -4.28 -16.82
CA SER A 7 3.90 -5.61 -16.26
C SER A 7 2.57 -5.72 -15.50
N TRP A 8 2.19 -4.67 -14.75
CA TRP A 8 0.87 -4.56 -14.13
C TRP A 8 -0.25 -4.49 -15.16
N LYS A 9 -0.04 -3.69 -16.22
CA LYS A 9 -1.02 -3.57 -17.30
C LYS A 9 -1.34 -4.92 -17.94
N GLN A 10 -0.34 -5.76 -18.16
CA GLN A 10 -0.51 -7.10 -18.72
C GLN A 10 -1.43 -7.98 -17.86
N HIS A 11 -1.29 -7.91 -16.52
CA HIS A 11 -2.09 -8.73 -15.61
C HIS A 11 -3.48 -8.15 -15.31
N LEU A 12 -3.65 -6.82 -15.46
CA LEU A 12 -4.88 -6.11 -15.12
C LEU A 12 -5.66 -5.62 -16.36
N GLU A 13 -5.24 -5.96 -17.58
CA GLU A 13 -5.85 -5.46 -18.84
C GLU A 13 -7.36 -5.71 -18.88
N ARG A 14 -7.80 -6.88 -18.43
CA ARG A 14 -9.22 -7.24 -18.41
C ARG A 14 -10.02 -6.38 -17.43
N GLU A 15 -9.41 -5.87 -16.36
CA GLU A 15 -10.09 -5.00 -15.40
C GLU A 15 -10.46 -3.66 -16.03
N PHE A 16 -9.62 -3.13 -16.92
CA PHE A 16 -9.87 -1.83 -17.58
C PHE A 16 -11.06 -1.85 -18.56
N THR A 17 -11.51 -3.03 -18.96
CA THR A 17 -12.67 -3.20 -19.87
C THR A 17 -13.99 -3.50 -19.13
N LYS A 18 -13.92 -3.75 -17.82
CA LYS A 18 -15.12 -4.05 -17.01
C LYS A 18 -15.99 -2.81 -16.78
N PRO A 19 -17.33 -2.96 -16.74
CA PRO A 19 -18.25 -1.83 -16.51
C PRO A 19 -17.96 -1.04 -15.23
N TYR A 20 -17.59 -1.71 -14.15
CA TYR A 20 -17.26 -1.01 -12.90
C TYR A 20 -16.08 -0.06 -13.05
N PHE A 21 -15.08 -0.43 -13.88
CA PHE A 21 -13.87 0.40 -14.07
C PHE A 21 -14.20 1.65 -14.88
N THR A 22 -15.08 1.56 -15.88
CA THR A 22 -15.61 2.71 -16.62
C THR A 22 -16.31 3.67 -15.65
N GLN A 23 -17.25 3.16 -14.85
CA GLN A 23 -17.98 3.95 -13.86
C GLN A 23 -17.04 4.57 -12.81
N LEU A 24 -16.06 3.81 -12.32
CA LEU A 24 -15.02 4.29 -11.40
C LEU A 24 -14.27 5.48 -11.99
N THR A 25 -13.77 5.34 -13.24
CA THR A 25 -12.95 6.39 -13.86
C THR A 25 -13.77 7.66 -14.14
N GLU A 26 -15.03 7.53 -14.53
CA GLU A 26 -15.95 8.67 -14.69
C GLU A 26 -16.19 9.38 -13.35
N SER A 27 -16.50 8.63 -12.31
CA SER A 27 -16.73 9.17 -10.97
C SER A 27 -15.48 9.90 -10.43
N VAL A 28 -14.31 9.27 -10.54
CA VAL A 28 -13.04 9.88 -10.09
C VAL A 28 -12.75 11.16 -10.89
N ARG A 29 -12.92 11.16 -12.21
CA ARG A 29 -12.74 12.37 -13.03
C ARG A 29 -13.68 13.50 -12.61
N ASN A 30 -14.93 13.18 -12.28
CA ASN A 30 -15.89 14.16 -11.81
C ASN A 30 -15.48 14.73 -10.44
N GLU A 31 -14.98 13.89 -9.51
CA GLU A 31 -14.46 14.36 -8.23
C GLU A 31 -13.31 15.37 -8.42
N TYR A 32 -12.34 15.06 -9.29
CA TYR A 32 -11.19 15.95 -9.57
C TYR A 32 -11.58 17.23 -10.33
N ARG A 33 -12.67 17.23 -11.10
CA ARG A 33 -13.18 18.43 -11.78
C ARG A 33 -13.93 19.36 -10.83
N ASN A 34 -14.63 18.78 -9.86
CA ASN A 34 -15.55 19.51 -9.00
C ASN A 34 -14.95 19.89 -7.65
N GLY A 35 -13.78 19.37 -7.30
CA GLY A 35 -13.16 19.60 -6.01
C GLY A 35 -11.68 19.22 -5.96
N LEU A 36 -11.06 19.57 -4.84
CA LEU A 36 -9.68 19.19 -4.58
C LEU A 36 -9.64 17.74 -4.10
N CYS A 37 -8.89 16.90 -4.83
CA CYS A 37 -8.70 15.49 -4.53
C CYS A 37 -7.22 15.12 -4.48
N PHE A 38 -6.89 14.07 -3.74
CA PHE A 38 -5.54 13.57 -3.57
C PHE A 38 -5.45 12.07 -3.89
N PRO A 39 -4.23 11.59 -4.27
CA PRO A 39 -3.03 12.35 -4.64
C PRO A 39 -3.26 13.13 -5.95
N PRO A 40 -2.31 13.97 -6.40
CA PRO A 40 -2.36 14.53 -7.75
C PRO A 40 -2.57 13.45 -8.80
N GLY A 41 -3.39 13.70 -9.83
CA GLY A 41 -3.86 12.67 -10.77
C GLY A 41 -2.75 11.79 -11.38
N LYS A 42 -1.56 12.37 -11.65
CA LYS A 42 -0.38 11.64 -12.15
C LYS A 42 0.20 10.63 -11.15
N LEU A 43 -0.17 10.72 -9.87
CA LEU A 43 0.34 9.86 -8.79
C LEU A 43 -0.67 8.81 -8.33
N VAL A 44 -1.86 8.73 -8.93
CA VAL A 44 -2.90 7.77 -8.53
C VAL A 44 -2.40 6.32 -8.61
N PHE A 45 -1.61 5.99 -9.65
CA PHE A 45 -1.04 4.65 -9.84
C PHE A 45 0.43 4.54 -9.43
N ASN A 46 0.93 5.47 -8.60
CA ASN A 46 2.36 5.54 -8.27
C ASN A 46 2.90 4.28 -7.59
N ALA A 47 2.10 3.61 -6.74
CA ALA A 47 2.49 2.33 -6.12
C ALA A 47 2.82 1.26 -7.16
N PHE A 48 2.04 1.18 -8.22
CA PHE A 48 2.26 0.25 -9.33
C PHE A 48 3.44 0.67 -10.20
N ASN A 49 3.59 1.97 -10.46
CA ASN A 49 4.64 2.51 -11.32
C ASN A 49 6.03 2.39 -10.70
N LEU A 50 6.14 2.46 -9.38
CA LEU A 50 7.41 2.34 -8.66
C LEU A 50 7.77 0.90 -8.27
N CYS A 51 6.80 -0.01 -8.27
CA CYS A 51 7.00 -1.41 -7.93
C CYS A 51 6.38 -2.31 -9.03
N PRO A 52 7.14 -2.64 -10.10
CA PRO A 52 6.68 -3.52 -11.16
C PRO A 52 6.16 -4.86 -10.64
N PHE A 53 5.18 -5.45 -11.32
CA PHE A 53 4.51 -6.70 -10.92
C PHE A 53 5.51 -7.82 -10.60
N ASP A 54 6.49 -8.00 -11.50
CA ASP A 54 7.50 -9.07 -11.36
C ASP A 54 8.54 -8.79 -10.27
N LYS A 55 8.57 -7.58 -9.72
CA LYS A 55 9.50 -7.18 -8.67
C LYS A 55 8.86 -7.19 -7.28
N VAL A 56 7.55 -7.38 -7.17
CA VAL A 56 6.87 -7.39 -5.88
C VAL A 56 7.39 -8.52 -5.01
N LYS A 57 7.92 -8.19 -3.84
CA LYS A 57 8.36 -9.11 -2.78
C LYS A 57 7.50 -8.96 -1.52
N VAL A 58 7.05 -7.74 -1.26
CA VAL A 58 6.24 -7.42 -0.08
C VAL A 58 5.04 -6.57 -0.50
N VAL A 59 3.89 -6.79 0.10
CA VAL A 59 2.70 -5.93 -0.03
C VAL A 59 2.37 -5.35 1.35
N ILE A 60 2.33 -4.04 1.45
CA ILE A 60 1.80 -3.31 2.62
C ILE A 60 0.52 -2.62 2.19
N LEU A 61 -0.60 -2.99 2.83
CA LEU A 61 -1.91 -2.50 2.43
C LEU A 61 -2.40 -1.39 3.36
N GLY A 62 -2.55 -0.18 2.81
CA GLY A 62 -3.26 0.94 3.44
C GLY A 62 -4.73 0.97 3.07
N GLN A 63 -5.50 1.85 3.68
CA GLN A 63 -6.94 1.99 3.41
C GLN A 63 -7.19 3.01 2.30
N ASP A 64 -6.87 4.27 2.51
CA ASP A 64 -7.02 5.39 1.59
C ASP A 64 -5.85 6.37 1.71
N PRO A 65 -5.65 7.29 0.74
CA PRO A 65 -4.59 8.27 0.81
C PRO A 65 -4.79 9.26 1.96
N TYR A 66 -3.72 9.90 2.40
CA TYR A 66 -3.82 11.09 3.25
C TYR A 66 -4.65 12.17 2.56
N HIS A 67 -5.54 12.82 3.33
CA HIS A 67 -6.50 13.79 2.80
C HIS A 67 -6.11 15.25 3.02
N GLU A 68 -4.93 15.50 3.61
CA GLU A 68 -4.39 16.85 3.76
C GLU A 68 -3.45 17.21 2.61
N GLN A 69 -3.39 18.50 2.30
CA GLN A 69 -2.61 19.01 1.17
C GLN A 69 -1.13 18.65 1.30
N GLY A 70 -0.53 18.18 0.21
CA GLY A 70 0.90 17.87 0.12
C GLY A 70 1.32 16.54 0.72
N GLN A 71 0.44 15.76 1.34
CA GLN A 71 0.80 14.50 1.99
C GLN A 71 0.74 13.29 1.05
N ALA A 72 -0.35 13.14 0.30
CA ALA A 72 -0.55 11.96 -0.52
C ALA A 72 0.36 11.98 -1.76
N MET A 73 1.08 10.89 -1.98
CA MET A 73 1.97 10.70 -3.11
C MET A 73 1.73 9.38 -3.88
N GLY A 74 0.57 8.75 -3.64
CA GLY A 74 0.19 7.49 -4.30
C GLY A 74 0.89 6.24 -3.76
N LEU A 75 1.50 6.35 -2.58
CA LEU A 75 2.09 5.25 -1.82
C LEU A 75 1.44 5.21 -0.43
N SER A 76 0.99 4.05 0.04
CA SER A 76 0.42 3.92 1.39
C SER A 76 1.45 4.30 2.46
N PHE A 77 1.00 5.01 3.49
CA PHE A 77 1.80 5.50 4.63
C PHE A 77 2.90 6.52 4.29
N SER A 78 3.24 6.74 3.02
CA SER A 78 4.30 7.62 2.55
C SER A 78 3.85 9.06 2.42
N VAL A 79 4.74 9.99 2.76
CA VAL A 79 4.59 11.42 2.47
C VAL A 79 5.84 11.93 1.77
N PRO A 80 5.75 13.00 0.94
CA PRO A 80 6.92 13.60 0.31
C PRO A 80 7.95 14.09 1.31
N GLU A 81 9.20 14.22 0.85
CA GLU A 81 10.27 14.79 1.64
C GLU A 81 9.91 16.21 2.12
N GLY A 82 10.30 16.55 3.36
CA GLY A 82 9.99 17.82 3.98
C GLY A 82 8.60 17.93 4.61
N ILE A 83 7.74 16.94 4.41
CA ILE A 83 6.44 16.86 5.10
C ILE A 83 6.63 16.19 6.47
N MET A 84 5.97 16.74 7.48
CA MET A 84 5.97 16.18 8.83
C MET A 84 5.48 14.72 8.82
N LEU A 85 6.21 13.83 9.51
CA LEU A 85 5.87 12.41 9.59
C LEU A 85 4.48 12.20 10.21
N PRO A 86 3.53 11.60 9.48
CA PRO A 86 2.23 11.24 10.05
C PRO A 86 2.36 10.28 11.24
N PRO A 87 1.44 10.32 12.21
CA PRO A 87 1.55 9.51 13.43
C PRO A 87 1.67 7.99 13.18
N SER A 88 1.00 7.46 12.16
CA SER A 88 1.13 6.04 11.79
C SER A 88 2.55 5.72 11.29
N LEU A 89 3.14 6.59 10.47
CA LEU A 89 4.50 6.41 9.95
C LEU A 89 5.55 6.53 11.06
N GLN A 90 5.35 7.45 12.02
CA GLN A 90 6.20 7.52 13.21
C GLN A 90 6.21 6.20 13.98
N ASN A 91 5.05 5.56 14.15
CA ASN A 91 4.95 4.27 14.83
C ASN A 91 5.56 3.12 14.01
N ILE A 92 5.46 3.17 12.68
CA ILE A 92 6.16 2.23 11.78
C ILE A 92 7.67 2.35 11.99
N TYR A 93 8.21 3.55 11.96
CA TYR A 93 9.66 3.77 12.17
C TYR A 93 10.14 3.39 13.57
N LYS A 94 9.33 3.64 14.60
CA LYS A 94 9.65 3.19 15.98
C LYS A 94 9.73 1.66 16.05
N GLU A 95 8.80 0.96 15.40
CA GLU A 95 8.87 -0.51 15.37
C GLU A 95 10.07 -1.02 14.57
N ILE A 96 10.43 -0.38 13.45
CA ILE A 96 11.65 -0.71 12.71
C ILE A 96 12.90 -0.49 13.58
N GLN A 97 12.96 0.60 14.34
CA GLN A 97 14.07 0.85 15.28
C GLN A 97 14.13 -0.23 16.37
N ASN A 98 13.00 -0.61 16.95
CA ASN A 98 12.91 -1.61 17.99
C ASN A 98 13.27 -3.02 17.49
N ASP A 99 12.83 -3.36 16.28
CA ASP A 99 12.99 -4.69 15.68
C ASP A 99 14.39 -4.89 15.06
N LEU A 100 14.89 -3.87 14.35
CA LEU A 100 16.11 -3.97 13.54
C LEU A 100 17.29 -3.11 14.03
N GLY A 101 17.07 -2.28 15.06
CA GLY A 101 18.11 -1.36 15.59
C GLY A 101 18.44 -0.20 14.64
N LYS A 102 17.65 0.03 13.58
CA LYS A 102 17.91 1.09 12.60
C LYS A 102 17.52 2.46 13.14
N PRO A 103 18.26 3.53 12.80
CA PRO A 103 17.88 4.88 13.20
C PRO A 103 16.55 5.29 12.54
N ILE A 104 15.76 6.10 13.24
CA ILE A 104 14.52 6.67 12.69
C ILE A 104 14.86 7.68 11.59
N PRO A 105 14.38 7.49 10.34
CA PRO A 105 14.62 8.45 9.26
C PRO A 105 13.92 9.78 9.52
N THR A 106 14.50 10.87 9.01
CA THR A 106 13.86 12.20 9.01
C THR A 106 12.86 12.36 7.88
N SER A 107 13.06 11.66 6.77
CA SER A 107 12.16 11.66 5.59
C SER A 107 11.02 10.65 5.75
N GLY A 108 9.82 11.07 5.36
CA GLY A 108 8.64 10.18 5.24
C GLY A 108 8.45 9.58 3.85
N ASP A 109 9.38 9.82 2.93
CA ASP A 109 9.31 9.27 1.57
C ASP A 109 9.76 7.81 1.53
N LEU A 110 8.79 6.92 1.31
CA LEU A 110 9.00 5.47 1.23
C LEU A 110 9.29 4.97 -0.20
N THR A 111 9.58 5.85 -1.14
CA THR A 111 9.94 5.48 -2.53
C THR A 111 11.11 4.47 -2.55
N ARG A 112 12.05 4.57 -1.61
CA ARG A 112 13.16 3.62 -1.48
C ARG A 112 12.69 2.18 -1.19
N TRP A 113 11.57 2.00 -0.45
CA TRP A 113 10.99 0.68 -0.24
C TRP A 113 10.29 0.17 -1.50
N ALA A 114 9.51 1.04 -2.16
CA ALA A 114 8.85 0.66 -3.40
C ALA A 114 9.84 0.17 -4.46
N LYS A 115 10.96 0.85 -4.63
CA LYS A 115 12.03 0.45 -5.57
C LYS A 115 12.73 -0.87 -5.21
N GLN A 116 12.61 -1.34 -3.97
CA GLN A 116 13.12 -2.64 -3.53
C GLN A 116 12.12 -3.79 -3.71
N GLY A 117 10.90 -3.50 -4.18
CA GLY A 117 9.85 -4.50 -4.37
C GLY A 117 8.79 -4.51 -3.26
N VAL A 118 8.64 -3.42 -2.51
CA VAL A 118 7.53 -3.24 -1.57
C VAL A 118 6.39 -2.50 -2.27
N LEU A 119 5.30 -3.21 -2.56
CA LEU A 119 4.08 -2.60 -3.08
C LEU A 119 3.34 -1.89 -1.93
N LEU A 120 3.45 -0.56 -1.88
CA LEU A 120 2.78 0.29 -0.90
C LEU A 120 1.40 0.70 -1.44
N LEU A 121 0.42 -0.22 -1.34
CA LEU A 121 -0.88 -0.10 -1.98
C LEU A 121 -1.94 0.39 -1.01
N ASN A 122 -2.72 1.40 -1.38
CA ASN A 122 -3.99 1.70 -0.74
C ASN A 122 -5.13 0.94 -1.42
N ALA A 123 -6.13 0.51 -0.66
CA ALA A 123 -7.32 -0.13 -1.22
C ALA A 123 -8.21 0.85 -1.98
N THR A 124 -8.23 2.12 -1.59
CA THR A 124 -8.85 3.23 -2.29
C THR A 124 -7.73 4.18 -2.75
N LEU A 125 -7.61 4.43 -4.05
CA LEU A 125 -6.45 5.16 -4.59
C LEU A 125 -6.59 6.68 -4.60
N THR A 126 -7.79 7.19 -4.31
CA THR A 126 -8.08 8.64 -4.30
C THR A 126 -8.92 9.02 -3.11
N VAL A 127 -8.88 10.30 -2.73
CA VAL A 127 -9.66 10.84 -1.60
C VAL A 127 -9.98 12.31 -1.87
N ARG A 128 -11.14 12.80 -1.41
CA ARG A 128 -11.47 14.23 -1.40
C ARG A 128 -10.69 14.92 -0.27
N ALA A 129 -10.22 16.14 -0.54
CA ALA A 129 -9.52 16.95 0.46
C ALA A 129 -10.33 17.06 1.76
N HIS A 130 -9.64 16.89 2.88
CA HIS A 130 -10.16 16.99 4.26
C HIS A 130 -11.24 15.97 4.66
N ILE A 131 -11.56 14.99 3.81
CA ILE A 131 -12.64 14.02 4.07
C ILE A 131 -12.09 12.60 3.89
N ALA A 132 -11.61 12.00 4.98
CA ALA A 132 -11.16 10.60 4.98
C ALA A 132 -12.26 9.65 4.47
N ASN A 133 -11.87 8.59 3.76
CA ASN A 133 -12.75 7.57 3.19
C ASN A 133 -13.80 8.07 2.17
N SER A 134 -13.73 9.33 1.73
CA SER A 134 -14.73 9.94 0.84
C SER A 134 -14.93 9.20 -0.49
N HIS A 135 -13.93 8.47 -0.98
CA HIS A 135 -14.00 7.71 -2.23
C HIS A 135 -14.12 6.19 -2.04
N GLN A 136 -14.39 5.73 -0.81
CA GLN A 136 -14.47 4.30 -0.50
C GLN A 136 -15.52 3.55 -1.34
N THR A 137 -16.63 4.22 -1.69
CA THR A 137 -17.73 3.64 -2.44
C THR A 137 -17.62 3.78 -3.96
N LEU A 138 -16.59 4.44 -4.48
CA LEU A 138 -16.45 4.68 -5.92
C LEU A 138 -16.07 3.42 -6.72
N GLY A 139 -15.62 2.35 -6.05
CA GLY A 139 -15.29 1.07 -6.72
C GLY A 139 -13.79 0.76 -6.80
N TRP A 140 -12.91 1.58 -6.20
CA TRP A 140 -11.48 1.30 -6.14
C TRP A 140 -11.14 -0.08 -5.57
N ALA A 141 -11.89 -0.54 -4.55
CA ALA A 141 -11.65 -1.83 -3.92
C ALA A 141 -11.74 -3.01 -4.91
N ASN A 142 -12.60 -2.93 -5.93
CA ASN A 142 -12.67 -3.97 -6.96
C ASN A 142 -11.36 -4.05 -7.75
N PHE A 143 -10.78 -2.92 -8.11
CA PHE A 143 -9.52 -2.86 -8.86
C PHE A 143 -8.33 -3.30 -8.02
N THR A 144 -8.22 -2.83 -6.78
CA THR A 144 -7.11 -3.17 -5.90
C THR A 144 -7.18 -4.61 -5.40
N ASP A 145 -8.38 -5.16 -5.19
CA ASP A 145 -8.57 -6.58 -4.91
C ASP A 145 -8.13 -7.44 -6.11
N ALA A 146 -8.47 -7.05 -7.34
CA ALA A 146 -7.99 -7.73 -8.54
C ALA A 146 -6.46 -7.71 -8.66
N ALA A 147 -5.81 -6.61 -8.24
CA ALA A 147 -4.34 -6.56 -8.21
C ALA A 147 -3.74 -7.54 -7.18
N ILE A 148 -4.35 -7.68 -6.00
CA ILE A 148 -3.95 -8.67 -4.98
C ILE A 148 -4.18 -10.10 -5.51
N GLU A 149 -5.33 -10.36 -6.13
CA GLU A 149 -5.66 -11.65 -6.73
C GLU A 149 -4.70 -12.02 -7.87
N ALA A 150 -4.30 -11.05 -8.69
CA ALA A 150 -3.31 -11.28 -9.75
C ALA A 150 -1.95 -11.68 -9.16
N LEU A 151 -1.47 -11.00 -8.11
CA LEU A 151 -0.26 -11.40 -7.40
C LEU A 151 -0.40 -12.80 -6.80
N ASN A 152 -1.53 -13.09 -6.15
CA ASN A 152 -1.80 -14.41 -5.56
C ASN A 152 -1.80 -15.52 -6.61
N ALA A 153 -2.32 -15.26 -7.81
CA ALA A 153 -2.43 -16.26 -8.87
C ALA A 153 -1.10 -16.50 -9.62
N HIS A 154 -0.32 -15.45 -9.85
CA HIS A 154 0.82 -15.48 -10.78
C HIS A 154 2.19 -15.33 -10.12
N ARG A 155 2.24 -15.11 -8.82
CA ARG A 155 3.49 -14.99 -8.06
C ARG A 155 3.55 -16.00 -6.93
N GLU A 156 4.73 -16.15 -6.35
CA GLU A 156 4.99 -16.98 -5.18
C GLU A 156 5.89 -16.25 -4.18
N HIS A 157 5.81 -16.67 -2.92
CA HIS A 157 6.69 -16.20 -1.86
C HIS A 157 6.62 -14.70 -1.57
N ILE A 158 5.49 -14.05 -1.84
CA ILE A 158 5.24 -12.67 -1.44
C ILE A 158 4.91 -12.62 0.05
N VAL A 159 5.40 -11.60 0.76
CA VAL A 159 5.01 -11.29 2.14
C VAL A 159 3.90 -10.24 2.13
N PHE A 160 2.71 -10.60 2.61
CA PHE A 160 1.61 -9.67 2.81
C PHE A 160 1.59 -9.20 4.26
N MET A 161 1.90 -7.92 4.49
CA MET A 161 1.85 -7.28 5.80
C MET A 161 0.49 -6.59 5.94
N LEU A 162 -0.40 -7.20 6.73
CA LEU A 162 -1.79 -6.79 6.87
C LEU A 162 -2.02 -6.11 8.22
N TRP A 163 -2.09 -4.79 8.23
CA TRP A 163 -2.15 -3.97 9.43
C TRP A 163 -3.55 -3.42 9.70
N GLY A 164 -4.17 -3.89 10.79
CA GLY A 164 -5.52 -3.51 11.21
C GLY A 164 -6.64 -4.34 10.57
N GLY A 165 -7.85 -4.15 11.07
CA GLY A 165 -9.02 -4.96 10.69
C GLY A 165 -9.34 -4.91 9.20
N PHE A 166 -9.22 -3.71 8.60
CA PHE A 166 -9.48 -3.53 7.17
C PHE A 166 -8.49 -4.33 6.30
N ALA A 167 -7.18 -4.15 6.51
CA ALA A 167 -6.16 -4.88 5.75
C ALA A 167 -6.27 -6.40 5.97
N ARG A 168 -6.51 -6.84 7.22
CA ARG A 168 -6.71 -8.25 7.56
C ARG A 168 -7.91 -8.87 6.87
N SER A 169 -8.97 -8.12 6.55
CA SER A 169 -10.12 -8.62 5.81
C SER A 169 -9.76 -9.09 4.39
N LYS A 170 -8.64 -8.59 3.83
CA LYS A 170 -8.12 -8.98 2.51
C LYS A 170 -7.37 -10.33 2.52
N LYS A 171 -7.10 -10.90 3.69
CA LYS A 171 -6.50 -12.24 3.84
C LYS A 171 -7.23 -13.31 3.03
N ARG A 172 -8.54 -13.19 2.86
CA ARG A 172 -9.37 -14.10 2.05
C ARG A 172 -8.96 -14.20 0.56
N LEU A 173 -8.19 -13.21 0.05
CA LEU A 173 -7.70 -13.17 -1.33
C LEU A 173 -6.33 -13.82 -1.50
N ILE A 174 -5.71 -14.29 -0.39
CA ILE A 174 -4.31 -14.69 -0.35
C ILE A 174 -4.21 -16.16 0.05
N ASP A 175 -3.53 -16.97 -0.76
CA ASP A 175 -3.22 -18.36 -0.43
C ASP A 175 -1.99 -18.43 0.50
N ALA A 176 -2.22 -18.74 1.76
CA ALA A 176 -1.18 -18.85 2.78
C ALA A 176 -0.19 -20.03 2.54
N ASN A 177 -0.51 -20.98 1.65
CA ASN A 177 0.43 -22.04 1.27
C ASN A 177 1.49 -21.53 0.27
N ARG A 178 1.17 -20.49 -0.49
CA ARG A 178 2.05 -19.90 -1.52
C ARG A 178 2.75 -18.63 -1.03
N HIS A 179 2.16 -17.92 -0.08
CA HIS A 179 2.60 -16.62 0.38
C HIS A 179 2.74 -16.57 1.90
N CYS A 180 3.51 -15.61 2.41
CA CYS A 180 3.60 -15.34 3.84
C CYS A 180 2.62 -14.23 4.22
N ILE A 181 1.86 -14.43 5.30
CA ILE A 181 0.96 -13.41 5.84
C ILE A 181 1.44 -13.00 7.23
N ILE A 182 1.76 -11.73 7.41
CA ILE A 182 2.13 -11.14 8.69
C ILE A 182 1.03 -10.16 9.10
N GLU A 183 0.29 -10.51 10.13
CA GLU A 183 -0.83 -9.70 10.63
C GLU A 183 -0.41 -8.91 11.87
N SER A 184 -0.91 -7.69 12.00
CA SER A 184 -0.76 -6.85 13.18
C SER A 184 -1.98 -5.93 13.35
N VAL A 185 -2.06 -5.22 14.48
CA VAL A 185 -2.98 -4.09 14.61
C VAL A 185 -2.52 -2.93 13.72
N HIS A 186 -3.37 -1.92 13.52
CA HIS A 186 -3.00 -0.76 12.71
C HIS A 186 -1.94 0.12 13.43
N PRO A 187 -0.96 0.70 12.70
CA PRO A 187 0.09 1.53 13.30
C PRO A 187 -0.39 2.89 13.85
N SER A 188 -1.64 3.29 13.60
CA SER A 188 -2.17 4.55 14.16
C SER A 188 -2.11 4.55 15.69
N PRO A 189 -1.87 5.70 16.32
CA PRO A 189 -1.85 5.79 17.79
C PRO A 189 -3.11 5.25 18.46
N LEU A 190 -4.28 5.38 17.81
CA LEU A 190 -5.54 4.85 18.32
C LEU A 190 -5.56 3.33 18.48
N SER A 191 -4.77 2.62 17.69
CA SER A 191 -4.64 1.16 17.75
C SER A 191 -3.34 0.73 18.41
N ALA A 192 -2.22 1.30 17.98
CA ALA A 192 -0.88 0.91 18.46
C ALA A 192 -0.71 1.09 19.97
N ASN A 193 -1.27 2.16 20.54
CA ASN A 193 -1.18 2.45 21.98
C ASN A 193 -2.04 1.51 22.85
N ARG A 194 -2.93 0.73 22.23
CA ARG A 194 -3.72 -0.31 22.93
C ARG A 194 -2.99 -1.66 22.98
N GLY A 195 -1.78 -1.73 22.39
CA GLY A 195 -0.96 -2.94 22.30
C GLY A 195 -1.14 -3.71 20.99
N GLY A 196 -0.19 -4.61 20.71
CA GLY A 196 -0.21 -5.48 19.54
C GLY A 196 0.41 -4.89 18.27
N TRP A 197 1.01 -3.69 18.35
CA TRP A 197 1.81 -3.12 17.26
C TRP A 197 3.31 -3.26 17.55
N PHE A 198 3.76 -2.73 18.68
CA PHE A 198 5.17 -2.75 19.06
C PHE A 198 5.62 -4.12 19.55
N GLY A 199 6.87 -4.50 19.21
CA GLY A 199 7.48 -5.77 19.60
C GLY A 199 6.94 -6.98 18.82
N GLN A 200 6.29 -6.78 17.68
CA GLN A 200 5.80 -7.89 16.85
C GLN A 200 6.88 -8.44 15.91
N HIS A 201 8.03 -7.77 15.83
CA HIS A 201 9.16 -8.18 14.99
C HIS A 201 8.77 -8.46 13.53
N GLN A 202 7.84 -7.68 13.01
CA GLN A 202 7.25 -7.94 11.70
C GLN A 202 8.21 -7.67 10.54
N PHE A 203 9.15 -6.75 10.70
CA PHE A 203 10.13 -6.40 9.67
C PHE A 203 11.27 -7.43 9.59
N SER A 204 11.80 -7.86 10.73
CA SER A 204 12.79 -8.95 10.79
C SER A 204 12.19 -10.28 10.34
N ARG A 205 10.93 -10.58 10.71
CA ARG A 205 10.20 -11.77 10.24
C ARG A 205 9.99 -11.75 8.73
N CYS A 206 9.67 -10.57 8.17
CA CYS A 206 9.55 -10.39 6.72
C CYS A 206 10.88 -10.73 6.04
N ASN A 207 11.98 -10.12 6.48
CA ASN A 207 13.31 -10.35 5.91
C ASN A 207 13.77 -11.79 6.08
N ALA A 208 13.54 -12.41 7.23
CA ALA A 208 13.86 -13.81 7.45
C ALA A 208 13.13 -14.73 6.46
N TYR A 209 11.84 -14.47 6.18
CA TYR A 209 11.10 -15.22 5.17
C TYR A 209 11.67 -15.03 3.76
N LEU A 210 11.94 -13.78 3.34
CA LEU A 210 12.53 -13.49 2.03
C LEU A 210 13.87 -14.22 1.86
N LYS A 211 14.77 -14.09 2.84
CA LYS A 211 16.06 -14.76 2.84
C LYS A 211 15.94 -16.30 2.74
N GLN A 212 15.00 -16.89 3.48
CA GLN A 212 14.74 -18.34 3.43
C GLN A 212 14.28 -18.79 2.04
N ARG A 213 13.68 -17.89 1.25
CA ARG A 213 13.25 -18.15 -0.13
C ARG A 213 14.27 -17.73 -1.18
N GLY A 214 15.47 -17.33 -0.79
CA GLY A 214 16.54 -16.90 -1.71
C GLY A 214 16.26 -15.54 -2.34
N LEU A 215 15.40 -14.73 -1.72
CA LEU A 215 15.08 -13.37 -2.16
C LEU A 215 15.87 -12.35 -1.34
N ASP A 216 16.22 -11.23 -1.98
CA ASP A 216 16.88 -10.12 -1.29
C ASP A 216 16.00 -9.56 -0.17
N GLU A 217 16.60 -9.35 0.99
CA GLU A 217 15.97 -8.66 2.12
C GLU A 217 15.63 -7.20 1.76
N ILE A 218 14.64 -6.64 2.46
CA ILE A 218 14.32 -5.22 2.34
C ILE A 218 15.18 -4.42 3.32
N ASP A 219 15.80 -3.38 2.81
CA ASP A 219 16.43 -2.35 3.63
C ASP A 219 15.34 -1.36 4.10
N TRP A 220 14.76 -1.67 5.24
CA TRP A 220 13.68 -0.90 5.84
C TRP A 220 14.08 0.49 6.31
#